data_cf050c3e581391ecc4367ed72f0e76b9
#
_entry.id   cf050c3e581391ecc4367ed72f0e76b9
#
_cell.length_a   1.000
_cell.length_b   1.000
_cell.length_c   1.000
_cell.angle_alpha   90.00
_cell.angle_beta   90.00
_cell.angle_gamma   90.00
#
_symmetry.space_group_name_H-M   'P 1'
#
loop_
_entity.id
_entity.type
_entity.pdbx_description
1 polymer ?
#
loop_
_entity_poly.entity_id
_entity_poly.type
_entity_poly.pdbx_seq_one_letter_code
_entity_poly.pdbx_strand_id
1 'polypeptide(L)' 'MLGSMFIEYQQADFSMVVKSRRRPPNPWRWEIYRAGRSSAVAQSSEFFPTMAAANKAGKEALAELFKKLHIS' A
#
# COMPACT_ATOMS: atom_id res chain seq x y z
N MET A 1 -12.03 8.23 12.66
CA MET A 1 -11.95 8.09 12.19
C MET A 1 -11.14 7.33 11.57
N LEU A 2 -10.70 7.08 11.01
CA LEU A 2 -10.01 6.41 10.36
C LEU A 2 -8.72 6.27 10.80
N GLY A 3 -8.37 6.25 11.94
CA GLY A 3 -7.14 6.38 12.55
C GLY A 3 -6.00 5.53 12.13
N SER A 4 -6.19 4.44 11.50
CA SER A 4 -5.08 3.59 11.13
C SER A 4 -4.70 3.66 9.67
N MET A 5 -5.15 4.68 8.97
CA MET A 5 -4.81 4.82 7.56
C MET A 5 -3.89 6.01 7.33
N PHE A 6 -2.79 5.76 6.63
CA PHE A 6 -1.85 6.82 6.29
C PHE A 6 -1.50 6.72 4.81
N ILE A 7 -1.42 7.86 4.14
CA ILE A 7 -0.97 7.90 2.76
C ILE A 7 0.53 8.07 2.82
N GLU A 8 1.27 7.01 2.46
CA GLU A 8 2.72 7.02 2.54
C GLU A 8 3.37 7.48 1.26
N TYR A 9 2.69 7.39 0.15
CA TYR A 9 3.29 7.74 -1.13
C TYR A 9 2.20 7.95 -2.15
N GLN A 10 2.39 8.93 -3.00
CA GLN A 10 1.43 9.21 -4.05
C GLN A 10 2.15 9.66 -5.31
N GLN A 11 1.79 9.09 -6.45
CA GLN A 11 2.36 9.46 -7.73
C GLN A 11 1.32 9.27 -8.81
N ALA A 12 1.12 10.30 -9.61
CA ALA A 12 0.10 10.31 -10.66
C ALA A 12 -1.25 9.94 -10.06
N ASP A 13 -1.89 8.90 -10.57
CA ASP A 13 -3.21 8.50 -10.11
C ASP A 13 -3.16 7.48 -8.98
N PHE A 14 -2.01 7.10 -8.51
CA PHE A 14 -1.90 6.02 -7.55
C PHE A 14 -1.48 6.52 -6.19
N SER A 15 -2.02 5.92 -5.15
CA SER A 15 -1.65 6.21 -3.78
C SER A 15 -1.35 4.90 -3.08
N MET A 16 -0.24 4.86 -2.35
CA MET A 16 0.08 3.71 -1.53
C MET A 16 -0.17 4.09 -0.08
N VAL A 17 -0.96 3.29 0.61
CA VAL A 17 -1.28 3.53 2.01
C VAL A 17 -0.87 2.32 2.83
N VAL A 18 -0.62 2.55 4.11
CA VAL A 18 -0.30 1.49 5.04
C VAL A 18 -1.40 1.45 6.08
N LYS A 19 -1.96 0.29 6.31
CA LYS A 19 -3.09 0.13 7.23
C LYS A 19 -2.83 -0.97 8.23
N SER A 20 -3.34 -0.77 9.43
CA SER A 20 -3.31 -1.80 10.45
C SER A 20 -4.63 -2.56 10.37
N ARG A 21 -4.55 -3.83 9.95
CA ARG A 21 -5.75 -4.64 9.70
C ARG A 21 -5.87 -5.86 10.59
N ARG A 22 -4.87 -6.10 11.39
CA ARG A 22 -4.83 -7.29 12.25
C ARG A 22 -4.28 -6.96 13.61
N ARG A 23 -4.33 -7.93 14.51
CA ARG A 23 -3.69 -7.79 15.80
C ARG A 23 -2.21 -8.10 15.67
N PRO A 24 -1.38 -7.57 16.58
CA PRO A 24 0.03 -7.95 16.59
C PRO A 24 0.16 -9.47 16.64
N PRO A 25 1.27 -10.02 16.16
CA PRO A 25 2.53 -9.33 15.90
C PRO A 25 2.69 -8.71 14.52
N ASN A 26 1.84 -9.04 13.57
CA ASN A 26 1.97 -8.52 12.21
C ASN A 26 0.67 -7.86 11.77
N PRO A 27 0.39 -6.65 12.24
CA PRO A 27 -0.88 -6.01 11.90
C PRO A 27 -0.89 -5.21 10.62
N TRP A 28 0.26 -4.86 10.08
CA TRP A 28 0.36 -3.89 9.00
C TRP A 28 0.38 -4.51 7.63
N ARG A 29 -0.25 -3.81 6.68
CA ARG A 29 -0.18 -4.20 5.26
C ARG A 29 -0.19 -2.93 4.43
N TRP A 30 0.30 -3.02 3.19
CA TRP A 30 0.20 -1.92 2.25
C TRP A 30 -0.94 -2.21 1.28
N GLU A 31 -1.54 -1.12 0.79
CA GLU A 31 -2.59 -1.18 -0.22
C GLU A 31 -2.35 -0.06 -1.20
N ILE A 32 -2.60 -0.32 -2.48
CA ILE A 32 -2.43 0.66 -3.52
C ILE A 32 -3.78 0.95 -4.13
N TYR A 33 -4.12 2.23 -4.23
CA TYR A 33 -5.39 2.68 -4.77
C TYR A 33 -5.14 3.54 -6.00
N ARG A 34 -6.10 3.54 -6.89
CA ARG A 34 -6.08 4.39 -8.05
C ARG A 34 -7.16 5.45 -7.89
N ALA A 35 -6.89 6.66 -8.40
CA ALA A 35 -7.87 7.74 -8.32
C ALA A 35 -9.20 7.31 -8.95
N GLY A 36 -10.28 7.62 -8.28
CA GLY A 36 -11.61 7.27 -8.75
C GLY A 36 -12.06 5.87 -8.37
N ARG A 37 -11.23 5.10 -7.68
CA ARG A 37 -11.60 3.76 -7.26
C ARG A 37 -11.70 3.69 -5.75
N SER A 38 -12.67 2.95 -5.27
CA SER A 38 -12.85 2.79 -3.82
C SER A 38 -12.20 1.53 -3.30
N SER A 39 -11.83 0.60 -4.17
CA SER A 39 -11.15 -0.60 -3.72
C SER A 39 -9.71 -0.59 -4.16
N ALA A 40 -8.86 -1.27 -3.41
CA ALA A 40 -7.45 -1.34 -3.72
C ALA A 40 -7.25 -2.07 -5.03
N VAL A 41 -6.34 -1.58 -5.86
CA VAL A 41 -5.98 -2.27 -7.10
C VAL A 41 -4.88 -3.29 -6.83
N ALA A 42 -4.18 -3.15 -5.70
CA ALA A 42 -3.17 -4.12 -5.27
C ALA A 42 -3.03 -4.02 -3.78
N GLN A 43 -2.61 -5.09 -3.15
CA GLN A 43 -2.41 -5.10 -1.70
C GLN A 43 -1.42 -6.21 -1.36
N SER A 44 -0.77 -6.08 -0.22
CA SER A 44 0.20 -7.09 0.17
C SER A 44 -0.51 -8.39 0.50
N SER A 45 0.13 -9.50 0.13
CA SER A 45 -0.39 -10.81 0.47
C SER A 45 0.01 -11.19 1.88
N GLU A 46 0.93 -10.49 2.48
CA GLU A 46 1.37 -10.78 3.83
C GLU A 46 1.26 -9.54 4.69
N PHE A 47 1.33 -9.75 6.00
CA PHE A 47 1.26 -8.66 6.95
C PHE A 47 2.64 -8.46 7.57
N PHE A 48 2.90 -7.26 8.02
CA PHE A 48 4.21 -6.84 8.48
C PHE A 48 4.17 -6.44 9.96
N PRO A 49 5.26 -6.61 10.66
CA PRO A 49 5.29 -6.28 12.10
C PRO A 49 5.29 -4.79 12.37
N THR A 50 5.75 -3.98 11.44
CA THR A 50 5.82 -2.54 11.65
C THR A 50 5.29 -1.80 10.45
N MET A 51 4.87 -0.56 10.68
CA MET A 51 4.44 0.31 9.60
C MET A 51 5.59 0.56 8.62
N ALA A 52 6.81 0.72 9.14
CA ALA A 52 7.97 0.96 8.28
C ALA A 52 8.24 -0.20 7.35
N ALA A 53 8.10 -1.43 7.83
CA ALA A 53 8.31 -2.60 6.97
C ALA A 53 7.26 -2.67 5.88
N ALA A 54 6.00 -2.42 6.22
CA ALA A 54 4.92 -2.41 5.24
C ALA A 54 5.11 -1.29 4.22
N ASN A 55 5.54 -0.13 4.69
CA ASN A 55 5.79 1.02 3.83
C ASN A 55 6.89 0.71 2.81
N LYS A 56 7.98 0.12 3.26
CA LYS A 56 9.08 -0.22 2.38
C LYS A 56 8.62 -1.20 1.30
N ALA A 57 7.92 -2.24 1.71
CA ALA A 57 7.41 -3.24 0.76
C ALA A 57 6.40 -2.62 -0.20
N GLY A 58 5.58 -1.72 0.30
CA GLY A 58 4.58 -1.06 -0.53
C GLY A 58 5.20 -0.18 -1.60
N LYS A 59 6.27 0.54 -1.25
CA LYS A 59 6.96 1.37 -2.23
C LYS A 59 7.59 0.52 -3.33
N GLU A 60 8.11 -0.63 -2.97
CA GLU A 60 8.67 -1.55 -3.97
C GLU A 60 7.57 -2.09 -4.88
N ALA A 61 6.42 -2.41 -4.30
CA ALA A 61 5.29 -2.89 -5.08
C ALA A 61 4.78 -1.83 -6.04
N LEU A 62 4.73 -0.58 -5.59
CA LEU A 62 4.29 0.53 -6.43
C LEU A 62 5.26 0.75 -7.59
N ALA A 63 6.55 0.65 -7.33
CA ALA A 63 7.55 0.78 -8.38
C ALA A 63 7.39 -0.31 -9.42
N GLU A 64 7.11 -1.54 -8.99
CA GLU A 64 6.87 -2.63 -9.91
C GLU A 64 5.63 -2.39 -10.76
N LEU A 65 4.60 -1.85 -10.15
CA LEU A 65 3.38 -1.54 -10.87
C LEU A 65 3.64 -0.51 -11.97
N PHE A 66 4.39 0.54 -11.66
CA PHE A 66 4.71 1.56 -12.64
C PHE A 66 5.57 1.01 -13.77
N LYS A 67 6.48 0.10 -13.46
CA LYS A 67 7.27 -0.55 -14.48
C LYS A 67 6.39 -1.27 -15.48
N LYS A 68 5.42 -2.02 -14.99
CA LYS A 68 4.51 -2.76 -15.85
C LYS A 68 3.68 -1.83 -16.71
N LEU A 69 3.25 -0.72 -16.16
CA LEU A 69 2.43 0.23 -16.91
C LEU A 69 3.22 0.93 -17.99
N HIS A 70 4.51 1.17 -17.76
CA HIS A 70 5.32 1.90 -18.71
C HIS A 70 5.91 1.03 -19.82
N ILE A 71 5.99 -0.24 -19.57
CA ILE A 71 6.54 -1.14 -20.56
C ILE A 71 5.57 -1.42 -21.69
N SER A 72 4.32 -1.41 -21.41
CA SER A 72 3.31 -1.73 -22.41
C SER A 72 3.10 -0.64 -23.45
#